data_391b974f8802037c8415decf586c42d0
#
_entry.id   391b974f8802037c8415decf586c42d0
#
_cell.length_a   1.000
_cell.length_b   1.000
_cell.length_c   1.000
_cell.angle_alpha   90.00
_cell.angle_beta   90.00
_cell.angle_gamma   90.00
#
_symmetry.space_group_name_H-M   'P 1'
#
loop_
_entity.id
_entity.type
_entity.pdbx_description
1 polymer ?
#
loop_
_entity_poly.entity_id
_entity_poly.type
_entity_poly.pdbx_seq_one_letter_code
_entity_poly.pdbx_strand_id
1 'polypeptide(L)'
;MTTGALMFAFNNEQTDYVKLAAWNAGNIRRHLNIPVAVITDCEDSAKLSEFDQVIHCKPESGGSRYFEDYDQSVTWYNAGRPDAWDLSPWDQTLLLDSDYVVSSNHLGMVLDRSQEFMCYRDAIDITRPAEPFL
;
A
#
# COMPACT_ATOMS: atom_id res chain seq x y z
N MET A 1 22.50 3.32 1.62
CA MET A 1 21.26 2.51 1.61
C MET A 1 20.05 3.45 1.48
N THR A 2 19.23 3.24 0.48
CA THR A 2 18.02 4.03 0.25
C THR A 2 16.84 3.41 0.97
N THR A 3 16.00 4.24 1.60
CA THR A 3 14.81 3.80 2.33
C THR A 3 13.59 4.56 1.81
N GLY A 4 12.49 3.88 1.60
CA GLY A 4 11.25 4.51 1.18
C GLY A 4 10.02 3.64 1.38
N ALA A 5 8.86 4.24 1.19
CA ALA A 5 7.59 3.53 1.19
C ALA A 5 7.20 3.14 -0.25
N LEU A 6 6.50 2.01 -0.37
CA LEU A 6 5.96 1.51 -1.63
C LEU A 6 4.50 1.12 -1.43
N MET A 7 3.66 1.54 -2.34
CA MET A 7 2.25 1.18 -2.38
C MET A 7 1.86 0.65 -3.76
N PHE A 8 0.97 -0.33 -3.80
CA PHE A 8 0.25 -0.71 -5.01
C PHE A 8 -1.07 0.04 -5.06
N ALA A 9 -1.36 0.70 -6.16
CA ALA A 9 -2.59 1.48 -6.33
C ALA A 9 -3.20 1.22 -7.70
N PHE A 10 -4.07 0.22 -7.77
CA PHE A 10 -4.87 -0.13 -8.93
C PHE A 10 -6.34 0.15 -8.64
N ASN A 11 -6.94 1.06 -9.39
CA ASN A 11 -8.34 1.39 -9.23
C ASN A 11 -9.24 0.23 -9.64
N ASN A 12 -10.33 0.06 -8.94
CA ASN A 12 -11.40 -0.86 -9.33
C ASN A 12 -12.71 -0.10 -9.58
N GLU A 13 -13.79 -0.83 -9.75
CA GLU A 13 -15.10 -0.29 -10.11
C GLU A 13 -15.68 0.66 -9.05
N GLN A 14 -15.19 0.59 -7.80
CA GLN A 14 -15.76 1.35 -6.68
C GLN A 14 -14.78 2.34 -6.05
N THR A 15 -13.48 2.06 -6.11
CA THR A 15 -12.50 2.78 -5.31
C THR A 15 -11.37 3.32 -6.15
N ASP A 16 -11.09 4.62 -5.99
CA ASP A 16 -9.91 5.28 -6.54
C ASP A 16 -8.73 5.12 -5.57
N TYR A 17 -8.06 3.97 -5.66
CA TYR A 17 -6.90 3.67 -4.81
C TYR A 17 -5.71 4.58 -5.10
N VAL A 18 -5.58 5.09 -6.31
CA VAL A 18 -4.53 6.05 -6.66
C VAL A 18 -4.69 7.35 -5.88
N LYS A 19 -5.93 7.83 -5.74
CA LYS A 19 -6.23 9.02 -4.93
C LYS A 19 -5.97 8.77 -3.44
N LEU A 20 -6.33 7.60 -2.92
CA LEU A 20 -6.04 7.23 -1.53
C LEU A 20 -4.53 7.16 -1.27
N ALA A 21 -3.79 6.51 -2.17
CA ALA A 21 -2.34 6.40 -2.08
C ALA A 21 -1.67 7.79 -2.15
N ALA A 22 -2.12 8.66 -3.04
CA ALA A 22 -1.59 10.01 -3.17
C ALA A 22 -1.80 10.83 -1.88
N TRP A 23 -2.97 10.76 -1.29
CA TRP A 23 -3.23 11.40 -0.01
C TRP A 23 -2.35 10.83 1.11
N ASN A 24 -2.22 9.51 1.17
CA ASN A 24 -1.39 8.84 2.16
C ASN A 24 0.11 9.11 1.96
N ALA A 25 0.56 9.31 0.72
CA ALA A 25 1.94 9.71 0.44
C ALA A 25 2.32 11.02 1.16
N GLY A 26 1.40 11.98 1.23
CA GLY A 26 1.58 13.19 2.01
C GLY A 26 1.73 12.91 3.51
N ASN A 27 0.95 11.98 4.05
CA ASN A 27 1.04 11.57 5.45
C ASN A 27 2.35 10.82 5.76
N ILE A 28 2.77 9.92 4.87
CA ILE A 28 4.04 9.20 4.98
C ILE A 28 5.21 10.19 5.04
N ARG A 29 5.27 11.15 4.13
CA ARG A 29 6.31 12.17 4.16
C ARG A 29 6.28 12.99 5.45
N ARG A 30 5.10 13.39 5.88
CA ARG A 30 4.94 14.21 7.11
C ARG A 30 5.39 13.48 8.37
N HIS A 31 5.05 12.21 8.50
CA HIS A 31 5.27 11.45 9.74
C HIS A 31 6.56 10.63 9.75
N LEU A 32 6.99 10.12 8.59
CA LEU A 32 8.14 9.23 8.49
C LEU A 32 9.35 9.88 7.81
N ASN A 33 9.14 11.00 7.10
CA ASN A 33 10.19 11.72 6.37
C ASN A 33 10.96 10.81 5.39
N ILE A 34 10.26 9.94 4.69
CA ILE A 34 10.81 9.06 3.65
C ILE A 34 10.11 9.30 2.31
N PRO A 35 10.78 9.07 1.17
CA PRO A 35 10.17 9.14 -0.14
C PRO A 35 9.15 8.02 -0.35
N VAL A 36 8.23 8.25 -1.29
CA VAL A 36 7.12 7.34 -1.58
C VAL A 36 7.10 6.97 -3.05
N ALA A 37 7.08 5.69 -3.34
CA ALA A 37 6.86 5.13 -4.67
C ALA A 37 5.47 4.50 -4.78
N VAL A 38 4.92 4.50 -5.99
CA VAL A 38 3.67 3.83 -6.30
C VAL A 38 3.84 2.90 -7.50
N ILE A 39 3.25 1.71 -7.42
CA ILE A 39 3.07 0.79 -8.55
C ILE A 39 1.62 0.91 -8.99
N THR A 40 1.40 1.29 -10.25
CA THR A 40 0.07 1.59 -10.76
C THR A 40 0.00 1.46 -12.29
N ASP A 41 -1.19 1.32 -12.83
CA ASP A 41 -1.50 1.45 -14.25
C ASP A 41 -2.07 2.83 -14.62
N CYS A 42 -2.19 3.73 -13.65
CA CYS A 42 -2.70 5.09 -13.86
C CYS A 42 -1.69 5.92 -14.67
N GLU A 43 -2.20 6.65 -15.66
CA GLU A 43 -1.40 7.56 -16.49
C GLU A 43 -1.72 9.05 -16.21
N ASP A 44 -2.61 9.34 -15.28
CA ASP A 44 -2.98 10.71 -14.91
C ASP A 44 -1.86 11.38 -14.11
N SER A 45 -1.09 12.22 -14.78
CA SER A 45 0.05 12.94 -14.19
C SER A 45 -0.33 13.82 -12.99
N ALA A 46 -1.55 14.36 -12.97
CA ALA A 46 -2.02 15.18 -11.84
C ALA A 46 -2.19 14.36 -10.57
N LYS A 47 -2.69 13.12 -10.69
CA LYS A 47 -2.81 12.18 -9.57
C LYS A 47 -1.45 11.62 -9.13
N LEU A 48 -0.52 11.50 -10.05
CA LEU A 48 0.79 10.89 -9.81
C LEU A 48 1.83 11.88 -9.29
N SER A 49 1.56 13.16 -9.30
CA SER A 49 2.50 14.22 -8.88
C SER A 49 2.90 14.17 -7.40
N GLU A 50 2.11 13.46 -6.58
CA GLU A 50 2.38 13.29 -5.15
C GLU A 50 3.43 12.21 -4.84
N PHE A 51 3.83 11.41 -5.82
CA PHE A 51 4.81 10.34 -5.62
C PHE A 51 6.20 10.77 -6.07
N ASP A 52 7.21 10.33 -5.34
CA ASP A 52 8.62 10.56 -5.69
C ASP A 52 9.06 9.65 -6.84
N GLN A 53 8.46 8.46 -6.93
CA GLN A 53 8.65 7.53 -8.05
C GLN A 53 7.35 6.84 -8.43
N VAL A 54 7.16 6.64 -9.73
CA VAL A 54 6.03 5.93 -10.31
C VAL A 54 6.54 4.76 -11.13
N ILE A 55 6.04 3.57 -10.81
CA ILE A 55 6.37 2.34 -11.53
C ILE A 55 5.10 1.88 -12.24
N HIS A 56 5.09 1.98 -13.56
CA HIS A 56 3.95 1.55 -14.35
C HIS A 56 3.96 0.04 -14.52
N CYS A 57 2.88 -0.58 -14.10
CA CYS A 57 2.67 -2.02 -14.17
C CYS A 57 1.21 -2.33 -14.44
N LYS A 58 0.96 -3.43 -15.15
CA LYS A 58 -0.42 -3.91 -15.31
C LYS A 58 -0.89 -4.58 -14.04
N PRO A 59 -2.14 -4.34 -13.61
CA PRO A 59 -2.68 -5.01 -12.45
C PRO A 59 -2.89 -6.51 -12.73
N GLU A 60 -2.54 -7.34 -11.76
CA GLU A 60 -2.86 -8.76 -11.77
C GLU A 60 -4.08 -9.01 -10.89
N SER A 61 -5.13 -9.53 -11.49
CA SER A 61 -6.35 -9.86 -10.78
C SER A 61 -6.19 -11.18 -10.01
N GLY A 62 -6.46 -11.12 -8.70
CA GLY A 62 -6.63 -12.30 -7.85
C GLY A 62 -8.04 -12.89 -7.88
N GLY A 63 -8.91 -12.38 -8.75
CA GLY A 63 -10.32 -12.71 -8.83
C GLY A 63 -11.22 -11.56 -8.42
N SER A 64 -12.45 -11.88 -8.03
CA SER A 64 -13.39 -10.89 -7.50
C SER A 64 -13.81 -11.25 -6.09
N ARG A 65 -14.10 -10.22 -5.30
CA ARG A 65 -14.65 -10.34 -3.96
C ARG A 65 -16.08 -9.84 -3.96
N TYR A 66 -17.01 -10.67 -3.50
CA TYR A 66 -18.40 -10.29 -3.31
C TYR A 66 -18.64 -9.68 -1.93
N PHE A 67 -19.31 -8.56 -1.88
CA PHE A 67 -19.72 -7.88 -0.65
C PHE A 67 -21.23 -7.99 -0.49
N GLU A 68 -21.69 -8.80 0.46
CA GLU A 68 -23.12 -9.03 0.72
C GLU A 68 -23.86 -7.77 1.08
N ASP A 69 -23.26 -6.88 1.88
CA ASP A 69 -23.88 -5.63 2.34
C ASP A 69 -24.22 -4.67 1.19
N TYR A 70 -23.55 -4.77 0.08
CA TYR A 70 -23.73 -3.90 -1.10
C TYR A 70 -24.21 -4.64 -2.34
N ASP A 71 -24.40 -5.96 -2.25
CA ASP A 71 -24.78 -6.83 -3.38
C ASP A 71 -23.92 -6.58 -4.62
N GLN A 72 -22.59 -6.50 -4.41
CA GLN A 72 -21.65 -6.16 -5.47
C GLN A 72 -20.40 -7.03 -5.44
N SER A 73 -19.94 -7.40 -6.62
CA SER A 73 -18.61 -7.99 -6.82
C SER A 73 -17.62 -6.91 -7.24
N VAL A 74 -16.45 -6.91 -6.62
CA VAL A 74 -15.37 -5.97 -6.89
C VAL A 74 -14.12 -6.73 -7.28
N THR A 75 -13.43 -6.30 -8.32
CA THR A 75 -12.18 -6.91 -8.77
C THR A 75 -11.07 -6.67 -7.74
N TRP A 76 -10.32 -7.73 -7.46
CA TRP A 76 -9.23 -7.73 -6.50
C TRP A 76 -7.88 -7.82 -7.21
N TYR A 77 -7.03 -6.82 -7.02
CA TYR A 77 -5.75 -6.66 -7.74
C TYR A 77 -4.51 -6.88 -6.85
N ASN A 78 -4.56 -7.80 -5.92
CA ASN A 78 -3.43 -8.05 -5.00
C ASN A 78 -2.52 -9.22 -5.41
N ALA A 79 -2.78 -9.87 -6.54
CA ALA A 79 -1.99 -11.03 -6.96
C ALA A 79 -0.51 -10.69 -7.23
N GLY A 80 -0.22 -9.49 -7.72
CA GLY A 80 1.13 -9.02 -8.02
C GLY A 80 1.92 -8.47 -6.84
N ARG A 81 1.41 -8.50 -5.61
CA ARG A 81 2.11 -7.93 -4.45
C ARG A 81 3.48 -8.55 -4.14
N PRO A 82 3.71 -9.84 -4.34
CA PRO A 82 5.04 -10.42 -4.16
C PRO A 82 6.12 -9.77 -5.04
N ASP A 83 5.74 -9.20 -6.18
CA ASP A 83 6.64 -8.52 -7.09
C ASP A 83 7.23 -7.22 -6.51
N ALA A 84 6.72 -6.76 -5.37
CA ALA A 84 7.28 -5.62 -4.63
C ALA A 84 8.77 -5.82 -4.32
N TRP A 85 9.20 -7.04 -4.13
CA TRP A 85 10.60 -7.37 -3.87
C TRP A 85 11.51 -6.95 -5.02
N ASP A 86 11.09 -7.25 -6.26
CA ASP A 86 11.86 -6.96 -7.45
C ASP A 86 11.61 -5.55 -8.01
N LEU A 87 10.43 -5.00 -7.79
CA LEU A 87 10.00 -3.70 -8.34
C LEU A 87 10.35 -2.52 -7.44
N SER A 88 10.66 -2.75 -6.18
CA SER A 88 10.95 -1.64 -5.27
C SER A 88 12.20 -0.86 -5.72
N PRO A 89 12.12 0.47 -5.75
CA PRO A 89 13.28 1.31 -6.04
C PRO A 89 14.18 1.55 -4.82
N TRP A 90 13.83 0.97 -3.66
CA TRP A 90 14.51 1.19 -2.39
C TRP A 90 15.26 -0.06 -1.93
N ASP A 91 16.41 0.13 -1.29
CA ASP A 91 17.15 -0.96 -0.62
C ASP A 91 16.39 -1.47 0.61
N GLN A 92 15.72 -0.55 1.29
CA GLN A 92 14.83 -0.87 2.42
C GLN A 92 13.43 -0.33 2.12
N THR A 93 12.46 -1.21 2.04
CA THR A 93 11.10 -0.88 1.61
C THR A 93 10.08 -1.08 2.72
N LEU A 94 9.34 -0.02 3.02
CA LEU A 94 8.11 -0.11 3.80
C LEU A 94 6.94 -0.31 2.84
N LEU A 95 6.49 -1.57 2.68
CA LEU A 95 5.34 -1.90 1.85
C LEU A 95 4.05 -1.65 2.61
N LEU A 96 3.21 -0.76 2.11
CA LEU A 96 1.94 -0.38 2.72
C LEU A 96 0.77 -0.57 1.76
N ASP A 97 -0.39 -0.89 2.31
CA ASP A 97 -1.64 -0.78 1.58
C ASP A 97 -1.96 0.69 1.29
N SER A 98 -2.52 0.98 0.12
CA SER A 98 -2.86 2.35 -0.28
C SER A 98 -3.90 3.02 0.63
N ASP A 99 -4.71 2.22 1.31
CA ASP A 99 -5.73 2.65 2.28
C ASP A 99 -5.25 2.55 3.74
N TYR A 100 -3.99 2.16 3.98
CA TYR A 100 -3.40 2.18 5.32
C TYR A 100 -2.95 3.60 5.69
N VAL A 101 -3.70 4.26 6.55
CA VAL A 101 -3.45 5.65 6.94
C VAL A 101 -2.30 5.76 7.91
N VAL A 102 -1.22 6.43 7.49
CA VAL A 102 -0.10 6.76 8.37
C VAL A 102 -0.43 8.04 9.12
N SER A 103 -0.65 7.94 10.42
CA SER A 103 -1.05 9.06 11.29
C SER A 103 -0.03 9.46 12.34
N SER A 104 1.11 8.76 12.41
CA SER A 104 2.19 9.01 13.36
C SER A 104 3.51 8.48 12.83
N ASN A 105 4.60 8.72 13.56
CA ASN A 105 5.93 8.18 13.24
C ASN A 105 6.16 6.75 13.73
N HIS A 106 5.13 6.07 14.20
CA HIS A 106 5.25 4.74 14.84
C HIS A 106 5.93 3.70 13.95
N LEU A 107 5.61 3.72 12.64
CA LEU A 107 6.23 2.82 11.67
C LEU A 107 7.73 3.08 11.46
N GLY A 108 8.23 4.25 11.84
CA GLY A 108 9.67 4.55 11.76
C GLY A 108 10.53 3.58 12.55
N MET A 109 10.00 3.02 13.64
CA MET A 109 10.72 2.05 14.47
C MET A 109 11.09 0.75 13.74
N VAL A 110 10.33 0.35 12.71
CA VAL A 110 10.65 -0.86 11.93
C VAL A 110 11.79 -0.62 10.96
N LEU A 111 12.00 0.63 10.53
CA LEU A 111 13.06 1.00 9.60
C LEU A 111 14.45 0.99 10.26
N ASP A 112 14.52 1.02 11.59
CA ASP A 112 15.77 0.92 12.35
C ASP A 112 16.22 -0.53 12.59
N ARG A 113 15.45 -1.51 12.08
CA ARG A 113 15.73 -2.93 12.23
C ARG A 113 16.55 -3.47 11.07
N SER A 114 17.37 -4.47 11.36
CA SER A 114 18.29 -5.10 10.40
C SER A 114 17.76 -6.43 9.81
N GLN A 115 16.53 -6.79 10.07
CA GLN A 115 15.92 -8.00 9.52
C GLN A 115 15.68 -7.85 8.01
N GLU A 116 15.94 -8.91 7.25
CA GLU A 116 15.69 -8.95 5.81
C GLU A 116 14.20 -8.84 5.47
N PHE A 117 13.34 -9.37 6.35
CA PHE A 117 11.89 -9.32 6.19
C PHE A 117 11.19 -9.19 7.54
N MET A 118 10.23 -8.28 7.59
CA MET A 118 9.34 -8.13 8.75
C MET A 118 7.90 -7.99 8.29
N CYS A 119 7.00 -8.61 9.00
CA CYS A 119 5.56 -8.44 8.81
C CYS A 119 4.87 -8.23 10.16
N TYR A 120 3.65 -7.71 10.11
CA TYR A 120 2.83 -7.56 11.30
C TYR A 120 2.44 -8.95 11.81
N ARG A 121 2.72 -9.21 13.08
CA ARG A 121 2.51 -10.54 13.67
C ARG A 121 1.10 -10.72 14.21
N ASP A 122 0.58 -9.70 14.87
CA ASP A 122 -0.69 -9.77 15.58
C ASP A 122 -1.66 -8.74 14.99
N ALA A 123 -2.63 -9.22 14.23
CA ALA A 123 -3.74 -8.41 13.73
C ALA A 123 -4.99 -8.67 14.57
N ILE A 124 -5.73 -7.61 14.85
CA ILE A 124 -7.00 -7.69 15.59
C ILE A 124 -8.11 -7.22 14.65
N ASP A 125 -9.15 -8.04 14.52
CA ASP A 125 -10.37 -7.62 13.85
C ASP A 125 -11.14 -6.63 14.72
N ILE A 126 -11.12 -5.37 14.33
CA ILE A 126 -11.84 -4.30 15.07
C ILE A 126 -13.35 -4.41 14.96
N THR A 127 -13.87 -5.20 14.01
CA THR A 127 -15.30 -5.51 13.89
C THR A 127 -15.73 -6.67 14.81
N ARG A 128 -14.74 -7.44 15.29
CA ARG A 128 -14.89 -8.54 16.24
C ARG A 128 -13.86 -8.43 17.36
N PRO A 129 -14.02 -7.48 18.29
CA PRO A 129 -12.96 -7.09 19.22
C PRO A 129 -12.48 -8.20 20.18
N ALA A 130 -13.13 -9.35 20.23
CA ALA A 130 -12.77 -10.45 21.11
C ALA A 130 -11.94 -11.56 20.43
N GLU A 131 -11.73 -11.51 19.12
CA GLU A 131 -11.05 -12.57 18.36
C GLU A 131 -9.80 -12.04 17.66
N PRO A 132 -8.60 -12.50 18.03
CA PRO A 132 -7.40 -12.18 17.28
C PRO A 132 -7.41 -12.84 15.90
N PHE A 133 -6.93 -12.16 14.89
CA PHE A 133 -6.60 -12.75 13.60
C PHE A 133 -5.39 -13.68 13.77
N LEU A 134 -5.55 -14.89 13.31
CA LEU A 134 -4.45 -15.85 13.21
C LEU A 134 -3.65 -15.64 11.92
#